data_4aa91200977c556c08d25b6425772de1
#
_entry.id   4aa91200977c556c08d25b6425772de1
#
_cell.length_a   1.000
_cell.length_b   1.000
_cell.length_c   1.000
_cell.angle_alpha   90.00
_cell.angle_beta   90.00
_cell.angle_gamma   90.00
#
_symmetry.space_group_name_H-M   'P 1'
#
loop_
_entity.id
_entity.type
_entity.pdbx_description
1 polymer ?
#
loop_
_entity_poly.entity_id
_entity_poly.type
_entity_poly.pdbx_seq_one_letter_code
_entity_poly.pdbx_strand_id
1 'polypeptide(L)'
;SAAEHFARGLRYVKDNVIFLQHTNDVYPALYGAGSQDVLVYLCISRFYKTDVHICEAAKAAGMRLCLVTNTAPSPVTKYADHILLVRTDGTSYFNSMVGISAVCEYLLTLIAERTPDTAQRLEAIDRYSEDERYTASGTRQKKNTQQDIL
;
A
#
# COMPACT_ATOMS: atom_id res chain seq x y z
N SER A 1 -5.15 -7.68 -5.38
CA SER A 1 -5.91 -6.83 -4.43
C SER A 1 -5.37 -5.41 -4.40
N ALA A 2 -6.16 -4.45 -3.90
CA ALA A 2 -5.70 -3.07 -3.72
C ALA A 2 -4.48 -2.99 -2.78
N ALA A 3 -4.46 -3.79 -1.72
CA ALA A 3 -3.33 -3.88 -0.80
C ALA A 3 -2.05 -4.41 -1.48
N GLU A 4 -2.19 -5.41 -2.32
CA GLU A 4 -1.05 -5.95 -3.08
C GLU A 4 -0.50 -4.93 -4.07
N HIS A 5 -1.38 -4.24 -4.80
CA HIS A 5 -1.00 -3.18 -5.72
C HIS A 5 -0.25 -2.05 -4.98
N PHE A 6 -0.78 -1.62 -3.85
CA PHE A 6 -0.17 -0.62 -2.99
C PHE A 6 1.22 -1.06 -2.47
N ALA A 7 1.32 -2.27 -1.95
CA ALA A 7 2.59 -2.82 -1.47
C ALA A 7 3.64 -2.94 -2.59
N ARG A 8 3.20 -3.34 -3.79
CA ARG A 8 4.07 -3.40 -4.97
C ARG A 8 4.61 -2.02 -5.33
N GLY A 9 3.74 -1.01 -5.39
CA GLY A 9 4.14 0.37 -5.65
C GLY A 9 5.09 0.92 -4.58
N LEU A 10 4.82 0.64 -3.30
CA LEU A 10 5.68 1.08 -2.20
C LEU A 10 7.10 0.52 -2.30
N ARG A 11 7.30 -0.69 -2.80
CA ARG A 11 8.65 -1.28 -2.98
C ARG A 11 9.54 -0.51 -3.94
N TYR A 12 8.94 0.31 -4.80
CA TYR A 12 9.72 1.21 -5.68
C TYR A 12 10.29 2.41 -4.94
N VAL A 13 9.72 2.79 -3.79
CA VAL A 13 10.12 3.99 -3.03
C VAL A 13 10.58 3.72 -1.60
N LYS A 14 10.29 2.55 -1.06
CA LYS A 14 10.63 2.16 0.31
C LYS A 14 11.23 0.76 0.36
N ASP A 15 12.14 0.58 1.32
CA ASP A 15 12.61 -0.75 1.72
C ASP A 15 11.67 -1.37 2.76
N ASN A 16 11.84 -2.65 3.02
CA ASN A 16 11.14 -3.37 4.08
C ASN A 16 9.61 -3.32 3.98
N VAL A 17 9.06 -3.33 2.77
CA VAL A 17 7.63 -3.41 2.53
C VAL A 17 7.19 -4.86 2.51
N ILE A 18 6.37 -5.26 3.48
CA ILE A 18 5.83 -6.60 3.63
C ILE A 18 4.35 -6.57 3.25
N PHE A 19 3.96 -7.39 2.30
CA PHE A 19 2.56 -7.63 1.97
C PHE A 19 2.10 -8.93 2.63
N LEU A 20 1.06 -8.84 3.43
CA LEU A 20 0.47 -9.95 4.15
C LEU A 20 -0.88 -10.29 3.51
N GLN A 21 -0.93 -11.41 2.81
CA GLN A 21 -2.12 -11.86 2.11
C GLN A 21 -3.07 -12.63 3.01
N HIS A 22 -2.53 -13.40 3.94
CA HIS A 22 -3.30 -14.26 4.83
C HIS A 22 -3.16 -13.80 6.28
N THR A 23 -4.25 -13.93 7.02
CA THR A 23 -4.28 -13.56 8.45
C THR A 23 -3.27 -14.32 9.30
N ASN A 24 -2.97 -15.57 8.94
CA ASN A 24 -1.97 -16.37 9.63
C ASN A 24 -0.53 -15.84 9.49
N ASP A 25 -0.26 -15.06 8.45
CA ASP A 25 1.06 -14.48 8.20
C ASP A 25 1.30 -13.21 9.05
N VAL A 26 0.24 -12.63 9.61
CA VAL A 26 0.32 -11.40 10.38
C VAL A 26 1.09 -11.60 11.67
N TYR A 27 0.78 -12.64 12.44
CA TYR A 27 1.39 -12.84 13.76
C TYR A 27 2.90 -13.07 13.71
N PRO A 28 3.45 -13.91 12.80
CA PRO A 28 4.89 -13.99 12.61
C PRO A 28 5.53 -12.66 12.19
N ALA A 29 4.85 -11.88 11.35
CA ALA A 29 5.34 -10.59 10.89
C ALA A 29 5.38 -9.52 12.00
N LEU A 30 4.54 -9.65 13.03
CA LEU A 30 4.55 -8.76 14.19
C LEU A 30 5.74 -9.03 15.13
N TYR A 31 6.36 -10.20 15.02
CA TYR A 31 7.57 -10.52 15.82
C TYR A 31 8.72 -9.61 15.38
N GLY A 32 9.21 -8.80 16.29
CA GLY A 32 10.25 -7.81 16.02
C GLY A 32 9.75 -6.47 15.46
N ALA A 33 8.43 -6.33 15.20
CA ALA A 33 7.83 -5.06 14.86
C ALA A 33 7.77 -4.12 16.08
N GLY A 34 7.74 -2.81 15.84
CA GLY A 34 7.75 -1.82 16.90
C GLY A 34 7.29 -0.43 16.47
N SER A 35 7.66 0.57 17.24
CA SER A 35 7.20 1.96 17.08
C SER A 35 7.63 2.64 15.76
N GLN A 36 8.61 2.08 15.08
CA GLN A 36 9.07 2.58 13.77
C GLN A 36 8.29 1.98 12.60
N ASP A 37 7.47 0.97 12.87
CA ASP A 37 6.71 0.25 11.87
C ASP A 37 5.29 0.77 11.78
N VAL A 38 4.72 0.65 10.59
CA VAL A 38 3.34 1.05 10.30
C VAL A 38 2.59 -0.14 9.69
N LEU A 39 1.49 -0.49 10.29
CA LEU A 39 0.52 -1.38 9.66
C LEU A 39 -0.50 -0.54 8.88
N VAL A 40 -0.53 -0.69 7.56
CA VAL A 40 -1.62 -0.18 6.74
C VAL A 40 -2.63 -1.30 6.55
N TYR A 41 -3.78 -1.16 7.17
CA TYR A 41 -4.79 -2.20 7.18
C TYR A 41 -6.03 -1.78 6.39
N LEU A 42 -6.32 -2.50 5.31
CA LEU A 42 -7.50 -2.29 4.47
C LEU A 42 -8.61 -3.21 4.99
N CYS A 43 -9.53 -2.66 5.76
CA CYS A 43 -10.59 -3.41 6.42
C CYS A 43 -11.94 -2.73 6.17
N ILE A 44 -12.78 -3.36 5.36
CA ILE A 44 -14.12 -2.88 5.05
C ILE A 44 -15.16 -3.78 5.70
N SER A 45 -16.36 -3.24 5.96
CA SER A 45 -17.47 -4.04 6.45
C SER A 45 -17.76 -5.22 5.50
N ARG A 46 -17.89 -6.47 5.95
CA ARG A 46 -18.16 -6.91 7.32
C ARG A 46 -16.88 -7.14 8.11
N PHE A 47 -16.90 -6.73 9.37
CA PHE A 47 -15.77 -6.92 10.29
C PHE A 47 -15.84 -8.29 10.96
N TYR A 48 -14.70 -8.93 11.10
CA TYR A 48 -14.55 -10.23 11.76
C TYR A 48 -13.76 -10.07 13.08
N LYS A 49 -13.87 -11.04 13.96
CA LYS A 49 -13.07 -11.08 15.20
C LYS A 49 -11.58 -11.04 14.92
N THR A 50 -11.17 -11.66 13.82
CA THR A 50 -9.77 -11.66 13.37
C THR A 50 -9.26 -10.27 13.07
N ASP A 51 -10.08 -9.38 12.50
CA ASP A 51 -9.69 -7.99 12.22
C ASP A 51 -9.36 -7.25 13.52
N VAL A 52 -10.18 -7.47 14.54
CA VAL A 52 -9.95 -6.89 15.88
C VAL A 52 -8.66 -7.41 16.48
N HIS A 53 -8.42 -8.73 16.44
CA HIS A 53 -7.22 -9.34 16.99
C HIS A 53 -5.95 -8.87 16.30
N ILE A 54 -5.98 -8.68 14.97
CA ILE A 54 -4.84 -8.13 14.21
C ILE A 54 -4.54 -6.71 14.67
N CYS A 55 -5.55 -5.86 14.80
CA CYS A 55 -5.36 -4.48 15.26
C CYS A 55 -4.84 -4.43 16.70
N GLU A 56 -5.38 -5.26 17.60
CA GLU A 56 -4.88 -5.40 18.97
C GLU A 56 -3.42 -5.83 19.02
N ALA A 57 -3.06 -6.85 18.27
CA ALA A 57 -1.71 -7.39 18.24
C ALA A 57 -0.70 -6.36 17.67
N ALA A 58 -1.07 -5.63 16.62
CA ALA A 58 -0.24 -4.56 16.07
C ALA A 58 -0.01 -3.44 17.09
N LYS A 59 -1.04 -3.03 17.82
CA LYS A 59 -0.90 -2.01 18.87
C LYS A 59 -0.09 -2.52 20.05
N ALA A 60 -0.26 -3.78 20.46
CA ALA A 60 0.55 -4.41 21.50
C ALA A 60 2.04 -4.49 21.12
N ALA A 61 2.35 -4.69 19.83
CA ALA A 61 3.70 -4.63 19.30
C ALA A 61 4.27 -3.19 19.22
N GLY A 62 3.47 -2.17 19.53
CA GLY A 62 3.89 -0.77 19.51
C GLY A 62 3.79 -0.10 18.13
N MET A 63 3.26 -0.76 17.12
CA MET A 63 3.13 -0.22 15.77
C MET A 63 2.13 0.94 15.68
N ARG A 64 2.32 1.80 14.69
CA ARG A 64 1.28 2.73 14.25
C ARG A 64 0.32 2.02 13.29
N LEU A 65 -0.96 2.29 13.42
CA LEU A 65 -2.01 1.70 12.60
C LEU A 65 -2.70 2.77 11.74
N CYS A 66 -2.57 2.63 10.43
CA CYS A 66 -3.33 3.38 9.44
C CYS A 66 -4.44 2.47 8.88
N LEU A 67 -5.67 2.79 9.18
CA LEU A 67 -6.85 2.03 8.78
C LEU A 67 -7.53 2.68 7.57
N VAL A 68 -7.68 1.91 6.50
CA VAL A 68 -8.53 2.29 5.35
C VAL A 68 -9.82 1.48 5.47
N THR A 69 -10.93 2.17 5.68
CA THR A 69 -12.23 1.53 5.97
C THR A 69 -13.40 2.30 5.37
N ASN A 70 -14.54 1.66 5.26
CA ASN A 70 -15.77 2.28 4.78
C ASN A 70 -16.75 2.67 5.90
N THR A 71 -16.41 2.37 7.15
CA THR A 71 -17.30 2.61 8.29
C THR A 71 -16.51 3.05 9.52
N ALA A 72 -16.93 4.17 10.11
CA ALA A 72 -16.49 4.63 11.42
C ALA A 72 -17.67 5.27 12.14
N PRO A 73 -17.93 4.94 13.45
CA PRO A 73 -17.14 4.01 14.25
C PRO A 73 -17.33 2.53 13.85
N SER A 74 -16.33 1.70 14.13
CA SER A 74 -16.36 0.27 13.91
C SER A 74 -15.51 -0.45 14.97
N PRO A 75 -15.59 -1.78 15.09
CA PRO A 75 -14.83 -2.53 16.09
C PRO A 75 -13.31 -2.33 16.04
N VAL A 76 -12.77 -1.94 14.87
CA VAL A 76 -11.34 -1.77 14.65
C VAL A 76 -10.86 -0.32 14.75
N THR A 77 -11.75 0.66 14.64
CA THR A 77 -11.36 2.09 14.60
C THR A 77 -10.73 2.60 15.90
N LYS A 78 -11.06 2.00 17.04
CA LYS A 78 -10.46 2.37 18.33
C LYS A 78 -8.95 2.09 18.44
N TYR A 79 -8.42 1.23 17.57
CA TYR A 79 -6.98 0.89 17.53
C TYR A 79 -6.19 1.76 16.57
N ALA A 80 -6.86 2.47 15.65
CA ALA A 80 -6.22 3.21 14.59
C ALA A 80 -5.63 4.53 15.09
N ASP A 81 -4.41 4.84 14.67
CA ASP A 81 -3.82 6.16 14.82
C ASP A 81 -4.30 7.11 13.71
N HIS A 82 -4.56 6.55 12.53
CA HIS A 82 -5.12 7.28 11.39
C HIS A 82 -6.23 6.46 10.74
N ILE A 83 -7.33 7.12 10.39
CA ILE A 83 -8.47 6.51 9.72
C ILE A 83 -8.72 7.24 8.39
N LEU A 84 -8.70 6.49 7.31
CA LEU A 84 -9.06 6.94 5.98
C LEU A 84 -10.39 6.32 5.59
N LEU A 85 -11.43 7.14 5.52
CA LEU A 85 -12.76 6.69 5.14
C LEU A 85 -12.90 6.70 3.62
N VAL A 86 -13.37 5.57 3.09
CA VAL A 86 -13.62 5.39 1.66
C VAL A 86 -15.08 4.97 1.44
N ARG A 87 -15.66 5.43 0.34
CA ARG A 87 -16.97 4.93 -0.07
C ARG A 87 -16.80 3.63 -0.84
N THR A 88 -17.62 2.65 -0.49
CA THR A 88 -17.68 1.35 -1.16
C THR A 88 -19.03 1.09 -1.82
N ASP A 89 -19.92 2.07 -1.78
CA ASP A 89 -21.21 2.00 -2.45
C ASP A 89 -21.02 1.91 -3.97
N GLY A 90 -21.79 1.06 -4.60
CA GLY A 90 -21.78 0.88 -6.04
C GLY A 90 -23.12 0.38 -6.52
N THR A 91 -23.28 0.26 -7.82
CA THR A 91 -24.48 -0.31 -8.46
C THR A 91 -24.53 -1.83 -8.39
N SER A 92 -23.40 -2.46 -7.97
CA SER A 92 -23.26 -3.89 -7.82
C SER A 92 -23.66 -4.35 -6.42
N TYR A 93 -23.97 -5.64 -6.30
CA TYR A 93 -24.16 -6.31 -5.01
C TYR A 93 -22.91 -6.29 -4.12
N PHE A 94 -21.74 -6.21 -4.74
CA PHE A 94 -20.46 -6.18 -4.02
C PHE A 94 -20.00 -4.76 -3.71
N ASN A 95 -19.22 -4.64 -2.63
CA ASN A 95 -18.54 -3.39 -2.32
C ASN A 95 -17.61 -2.97 -3.47
N SER A 96 -17.70 -1.70 -3.87
CA SER A 96 -16.80 -1.13 -4.85
C SER A 96 -15.40 -0.98 -4.26
N MET A 97 -14.40 -1.47 -4.99
CA MET A 97 -12.98 -1.33 -4.61
C MET A 97 -12.33 -0.05 -5.18
N VAL A 98 -13.07 0.73 -5.96
CA VAL A 98 -12.54 1.93 -6.63
C VAL A 98 -12.02 2.96 -5.64
N GLY A 99 -12.80 3.27 -4.60
CA GLY A 99 -12.40 4.25 -3.58
C GLY A 99 -11.15 3.81 -2.80
N ILE A 100 -11.04 2.52 -2.49
CA ILE A 100 -9.87 1.96 -1.82
C ILE A 100 -8.64 2.06 -2.70
N SER A 101 -8.77 1.68 -3.98
CA SER A 101 -7.66 1.77 -4.94
C SER A 101 -7.20 3.21 -5.13
N ALA A 102 -8.14 4.15 -5.26
CA ALA A 102 -7.81 5.58 -5.41
C ALA A 102 -7.06 6.13 -4.18
N VAL A 103 -7.47 5.76 -2.97
CA VAL A 103 -6.76 6.16 -1.74
C VAL A 103 -5.36 5.55 -1.69
N CYS A 104 -5.21 4.27 -2.05
CA CYS A 104 -3.91 3.62 -2.11
C CYS A 104 -2.96 4.30 -3.10
N GLU A 105 -3.43 4.63 -4.30
CA GLU A 105 -2.64 5.36 -5.30
C GLU A 105 -2.26 6.76 -4.84
N TYR A 106 -3.19 7.47 -4.21
CA TYR A 106 -2.93 8.80 -3.65
C TYR A 106 -1.88 8.75 -2.53
N LEU A 107 -2.01 7.79 -1.60
CA LEU A 107 -1.01 7.58 -0.55
C LEU A 107 0.36 7.26 -1.14
N LEU A 108 0.41 6.40 -2.16
CA LEU A 108 1.66 6.06 -2.84
C LEU A 108 2.33 7.30 -3.44
N THR A 109 1.56 8.14 -4.12
CA THR A 109 2.04 9.42 -4.68
C THR A 109 2.60 10.32 -3.58
N LEU A 110 1.86 10.54 -2.50
CA LEU A 110 2.30 11.38 -1.38
C LEU A 110 3.57 10.85 -0.70
N ILE A 111 3.68 9.53 -0.55
CA ILE A 111 4.87 8.91 0.05
C ILE A 111 6.07 9.09 -0.88
N ALA A 112 5.87 8.87 -2.18
CA ALA A 112 6.93 9.06 -3.18
C ALA A 112 7.44 10.50 -3.21
N GLU A 113 6.55 11.48 -3.21
CA GLU A 113 6.90 12.91 -3.18
C GLU A 113 7.67 13.32 -1.92
N ARG A 114 7.36 12.70 -0.78
CA ARG A 114 7.98 13.01 0.53
C ARG A 114 9.18 12.14 0.87
N THR A 115 9.52 11.17 0.03
CA THR A 115 10.68 10.30 0.25
C THR A 115 11.87 10.87 -0.51
N PRO A 116 12.97 11.22 0.18
CA PRO A 116 14.19 11.67 -0.47
C PRO A 116 14.69 10.63 -1.48
N ASP A 117 15.34 11.09 -2.53
CA ASP A 117 16.01 10.26 -3.54
C ASP A 117 15.10 9.30 -4.34
N THR A 118 13.78 9.51 -4.31
CA THR A 118 12.81 8.69 -5.05
C THR A 118 13.13 8.66 -6.55
N ALA A 119 13.45 9.81 -7.16
CA ALA A 119 13.76 9.89 -8.58
C ALA A 119 15.01 9.07 -8.94
N GLN A 120 16.08 9.16 -8.14
CA GLN A 120 17.30 8.38 -8.34
C GLN A 120 17.05 6.87 -8.19
N ARG A 121 16.23 6.50 -7.20
CA ARG A 121 15.85 5.10 -6.94
C ARG A 121 15.07 4.52 -8.12
N LEU A 122 14.08 5.24 -8.62
CA LEU A 122 13.27 4.82 -9.76
C LEU A 122 14.12 4.67 -11.02
N GLU A 123 15.04 5.60 -11.27
CA GLU A 123 15.97 5.52 -12.39
C GLU A 123 16.89 4.29 -12.28
N ALA A 124 17.41 4.01 -11.10
CA ALA A 124 18.24 2.82 -10.87
C ALA A 124 17.45 1.51 -11.09
N ILE A 125 16.20 1.45 -10.62
CA ILE A 125 15.32 0.28 -10.84
C ILE A 125 15.01 0.09 -12.32
N ASP A 126 14.74 1.18 -13.03
CA ASP A 126 14.46 1.14 -14.47
C ASP A 126 15.62 0.54 -15.28
N ARG A 127 16.85 0.79 -14.89
CA ARG A 127 18.04 0.22 -15.55
C ARG A 127 18.06 -1.30 -15.54
N TYR A 128 17.51 -1.95 -14.49
CA TYR A 128 17.47 -3.42 -14.42
C TYR A 128 16.58 -4.06 -15.48
N SER A 129 15.54 -3.36 -15.95
CA SER A 129 14.59 -3.86 -16.93
C SER A 129 14.73 -3.20 -18.31
N GLU A 130 15.76 -2.38 -18.52
CA GLU A 130 15.93 -1.62 -19.77
C GLU A 130 16.04 -2.53 -20.99
N ASP A 131 16.74 -3.65 -20.86
CA ASP A 131 16.95 -4.60 -21.95
C ASP A 131 15.74 -5.51 -22.22
N GLU A 132 14.77 -5.55 -21.33
CA GLU A 132 13.58 -6.40 -21.43
C GLU A 132 12.38 -5.66 -22.03
N ARG A 133 12.50 -4.36 -22.29
CA ARG A 133 11.39 -3.54 -22.80
C ARG A 133 11.34 -3.55 -24.31
N TYR A 134 10.16 -3.90 -24.84
CA TYR A 134 9.84 -3.85 -26.26
C TYR A 134 8.68 -2.87 -26.50
N THR A 135 8.66 -2.27 -27.69
CA THR A 135 7.50 -1.52 -28.17
C THR A 135 6.38 -2.48 -28.59
N ALA A 136 5.18 -1.96 -28.81
CA ALA A 136 4.05 -2.75 -29.29
C ALA A 136 4.32 -3.45 -30.64
N SER A 137 5.28 -2.98 -31.44
CA SER A 137 5.75 -3.60 -32.68
C SER A 137 6.84 -4.67 -32.48
N GLY A 138 7.20 -4.99 -31.24
CA GLY A 138 8.28 -5.92 -30.91
C GLY A 138 9.68 -5.34 -31.05
N THR A 139 9.80 -4.06 -31.38
CA THR A 139 11.09 -3.38 -31.48
C THR A 139 11.52 -2.87 -30.11
N ARG A 140 12.77 -3.09 -29.72
CA ARG A 140 13.34 -2.61 -28.46
C ARG A 140 13.24 -1.08 -28.39
N GLN A 141 12.65 -0.57 -27.33
CA GLN A 141 12.55 0.87 -27.11
C GLN A 141 13.92 1.43 -26.72
N LYS A 142 14.54 2.21 -27.60
CA LYS A 142 15.71 3.00 -27.21
C LYS A 142 15.25 4.14 -26.30
N LYS A 143 15.90 4.31 -25.16
CA LYS A 143 15.71 5.48 -24.30
C LYS A 143 15.99 6.73 -25.13
N ASN A 144 15.00 7.53 -25.41
CA ASN A 144 15.24 8.92 -25.76
C ASN A 144 15.74 9.59 -24.48
N THR A 145 17.03 9.85 -24.43
CA THR A 145 17.60 10.78 -23.46
C THR A 145 17.13 12.15 -23.88
N GLN A 146 15.94 12.50 -23.47
CA GLN A 146 15.46 13.86 -23.59
C GLN A 146 16.06 14.66 -22.44
N GLN A 147 17.26 15.17 -22.68
CA GLN A 147 17.63 16.50 -22.24
C GLN A 147 16.65 17.43 -22.95
N ASP A 148 15.66 17.91 -22.21
CA ASP A 148 14.98 19.17 -22.48
C ASP A 148 13.98 19.38 -21.35
N ILE A 149 14.49 19.95 -20.26
CA ILE A 149 13.68 20.74 -19.34
C ILE A 149 14.37 22.10 -19.26
N LEU A 150 13.88 23.00 -20.07
CA LEU A 150 13.90 24.42 -19.78
C LEU A 150 12.75 24.77 -18.87
#